data_092ebb57f6a067e321ab199734e834a2
#
_entry.id   092ebb57f6a067e321ab199734e834a2
#
_cell.length_a   1.000
_cell.length_b   1.000
_cell.length_c   1.000
_cell.angle_alpha   90.00
_cell.angle_beta   90.00
_cell.angle_gamma   90.00
#
_symmetry.space_group_name_H-M   'P 1'
#
loop_
_entity.id
_entity.type
_entity.pdbx_description
1 polymer ?
#
loop_
_entity_poly.entity_id
_entity_poly.type
_entity_poly.pdbx_seq_one_letter_code
_entity_poly.pdbx_strand_id
1 'polypeptide(L)'
;MKSIAKSCCCTLAALVALFGMAATPPATAKPRARKLVWRDEFNGSSLDTKRWNRCEQGKSDWNRHMSTRKDLVEVKNGALVLWGVANKDKKSDPRPFLTGGVQSKGKGLMGIGKVEMRVKFEDHQKGAWPALWMCGEQPDAQGRSWPWNGEIDIVERLNGDPFVYQTVHSGWTYVKKHTKDPPHGSVKAAIRQGGWNVYGLEITEKELIWSVNGKETFRYPKTDCGDPDQWPFDKPFYFLLDMQLGGKWVGEVDVSTLPVRMYIDWIRVYK
;
A
#
# COMPACT_ATOMS: atom_id res chain seq x y z
N MET A 1 7.44 81.48 -50.39
CA MET A 1 7.52 82.44 -49.26
C MET A 1 7.15 81.71 -48.00
N LYS A 2 7.96 81.86 -46.99
CA LYS A 2 7.96 81.27 -45.64
C LYS A 2 8.47 79.85 -45.50
N SER A 3 9.74 79.80 -45.17
CA SER A 3 10.52 78.76 -44.58
C SER A 3 9.96 78.26 -43.25
N ILE A 4 9.90 76.99 -43.01
CA ILE A 4 9.68 76.36 -41.69
C ILE A 4 10.87 75.53 -41.41
N ALA A 5 11.65 75.92 -40.40
CA ALA A 5 12.79 75.21 -39.85
C ALA A 5 12.31 73.93 -39.10
N LYS A 6 12.96 72.83 -39.38
CA LYS A 6 12.80 71.56 -38.61
C LYS A 6 13.79 71.55 -37.46
N SER A 7 13.30 71.64 -36.24
CA SER A 7 14.07 71.39 -35.01
C SER A 7 14.24 69.90 -34.80
N CYS A 8 15.52 69.46 -34.72
CA CYS A 8 15.90 68.07 -34.45
C CYS A 8 16.06 67.88 -32.93
N CYS A 9 15.17 67.16 -32.27
CA CYS A 9 15.24 66.86 -30.86
C CYS A 9 15.82 65.45 -30.69
N CYS A 10 17.10 65.36 -30.31
CA CYS A 10 17.75 64.08 -29.96
C CYS A 10 17.33 63.70 -28.52
N THR A 11 16.49 62.68 -28.41
CA THR A 11 16.21 62.00 -27.14
C THR A 11 17.20 60.87 -26.92
N LEU A 12 18.07 61.03 -25.90
CA LEU A 12 18.94 59.94 -25.40
C LEU A 12 18.05 58.97 -24.65
N ALA A 13 17.92 57.74 -25.13
CA ALA A 13 17.30 56.63 -24.37
C ALA A 13 18.39 55.96 -23.52
N ALA A 14 18.27 56.12 -22.21
CA ALA A 14 19.11 55.40 -21.26
C ALA A 14 18.59 53.96 -21.13
N LEU A 15 19.36 52.98 -21.55
CA LEU A 15 19.13 51.54 -21.32
C LEU A 15 19.46 51.22 -19.83
N VAL A 16 18.46 50.99 -19.00
CA VAL A 16 18.66 50.41 -17.66
C VAL A 16 18.70 48.89 -17.82
N ALA A 17 19.87 48.30 -17.72
CA ALA A 17 20.03 46.83 -17.67
C ALA A 17 19.59 46.32 -16.27
N LEU A 18 18.41 45.74 -16.16
CA LEU A 18 17.96 45.00 -14.98
C LEU A 18 18.69 43.65 -14.96
N PHE A 19 19.74 43.54 -14.15
CA PHE A 19 20.31 42.23 -13.77
C PHE A 19 19.32 41.53 -12.87
N GLY A 20 18.51 40.61 -13.43
CA GLY A 20 17.70 39.69 -12.67
C GLY A 20 18.61 38.69 -11.95
N MET A 21 18.79 38.81 -10.65
CA MET A 21 19.38 37.75 -9.82
C MET A 21 18.44 36.54 -9.88
N ALA A 22 18.79 35.54 -10.66
CA ALA A 22 18.14 34.25 -10.62
C ALA A 22 18.38 33.66 -9.22
N ALA A 23 17.31 33.57 -8.42
CA ALA A 23 17.34 32.86 -7.15
C ALA A 23 17.64 31.38 -7.43
N THR A 24 18.79 30.87 -6.97
CA THR A 24 19.10 29.46 -6.97
C THR A 24 18.02 28.71 -6.16
N PRO A 25 17.39 27.68 -6.72
CA PRO A 25 16.43 26.87 -5.95
C PRO A 25 17.15 26.29 -4.75
N PRO A 26 16.47 26.21 -3.58
CA PRO A 26 17.07 25.64 -2.37
C PRO A 26 17.54 24.22 -2.68
N ALA A 27 18.79 23.92 -2.33
CA ALA A 27 19.39 22.61 -2.48
C ALA A 27 18.47 21.59 -1.77
N THR A 28 17.92 20.65 -2.52
CA THR A 28 17.16 19.53 -1.95
C THR A 28 18.08 18.78 -1.02
N ALA A 29 17.81 18.81 0.29
CA ALA A 29 18.57 18.08 1.29
C ALA A 29 18.59 16.59 0.87
N LYS A 30 19.81 16.00 0.77
CA LYS A 30 19.94 14.57 0.50
C LYS A 30 19.10 13.80 1.53
N PRO A 31 18.27 12.84 1.09
CA PRO A 31 17.47 12.03 2.00
C PRO A 31 18.39 11.41 3.06
N ARG A 32 18.11 11.65 4.33
CA ARG A 32 18.87 11.04 5.44
C ARG A 32 18.77 9.52 5.29
N ALA A 33 19.92 8.82 5.30
CA ALA A 33 19.95 7.36 5.20
C ALA A 33 19.10 6.77 6.35
N ARG A 34 18.05 6.05 6.01
CA ARG A 34 17.16 5.42 6.99
C ARG A 34 17.83 4.19 7.57
N LYS A 35 17.66 3.98 8.86
CA LYS A 35 18.17 2.79 9.56
C LYS A 35 17.16 1.65 9.41
N LEU A 36 17.62 0.48 8.96
CA LEU A 36 16.85 -0.77 9.03
C LEU A 36 16.61 -1.14 10.49
N VAL A 37 15.35 -1.22 10.91
CA VAL A 37 14.97 -1.49 12.31
C VAL A 37 14.29 -2.83 12.51
N TRP A 38 13.67 -3.38 11.46
CA TRP A 38 13.05 -4.70 11.50
C TRP A 38 13.04 -5.31 10.09
N ARG A 39 13.15 -6.63 10.00
CA ARG A 39 13.08 -7.36 8.74
C ARG A 39 12.65 -8.79 8.94
N ASP A 40 12.08 -9.39 7.90
CA ASP A 40 11.96 -10.83 7.72
C ASP A 40 12.37 -11.17 6.29
N GLU A 41 13.40 -11.98 6.14
CA GLU A 41 13.96 -12.42 4.85
C GLU A 41 13.46 -13.81 4.47
N PHE A 42 12.61 -14.42 5.29
CA PHE A 42 12.04 -15.76 5.10
C PHE A 42 13.05 -16.87 4.73
N ASN A 43 14.28 -16.76 5.24
CA ASN A 43 15.38 -17.70 4.96
C ASN A 43 15.29 -19.00 5.76
N GLY A 44 14.29 -19.14 6.64
CA GLY A 44 14.05 -20.34 7.44
C GLY A 44 13.36 -21.46 6.65
N SER A 45 13.02 -22.52 7.37
CA SER A 45 12.23 -23.65 6.84
C SER A 45 10.78 -23.66 7.35
N SER A 46 10.40 -22.69 8.18
CA SER A 46 9.07 -22.58 8.76
C SER A 46 8.76 -21.12 9.13
N LEU A 47 7.47 -20.82 9.27
CA LEU A 47 7.00 -19.49 9.70
C LEU A 47 7.54 -19.17 11.10
N ASP A 48 8.16 -18.00 11.26
CA ASP A 48 8.57 -17.48 12.56
C ASP A 48 7.35 -17.06 13.37
N THR A 49 6.91 -17.90 14.28
CA THR A 49 5.74 -17.65 15.12
C THR A 49 5.96 -16.57 16.19
N LYS A 50 7.19 -16.06 16.38
CA LYS A 50 7.44 -14.88 17.20
C LYS A 50 7.09 -13.58 16.48
N ARG A 51 7.04 -13.62 15.13
CA ARG A 51 6.74 -12.46 14.25
C ARG A 51 5.35 -12.51 13.67
N TRP A 52 4.83 -13.73 13.40
CA TRP A 52 3.60 -13.93 12.63
C TRP A 52 2.63 -14.88 13.33
N ASN A 53 1.35 -14.54 13.23
CA ASN A 53 0.23 -15.44 13.44
C ASN A 53 -0.32 -15.85 12.07
N ARG A 54 -0.86 -17.06 11.94
CA ARG A 54 -1.70 -17.41 10.78
C ARG A 54 -3.04 -16.69 10.90
N CYS A 55 -3.57 -16.22 9.77
CA CYS A 55 -4.91 -15.65 9.73
C CYS A 55 -5.96 -16.76 9.93
N GLU A 56 -6.96 -16.45 10.75
CA GLU A 56 -8.08 -17.34 11.07
C GLU A 56 -9.28 -17.05 10.18
N GLN A 57 -10.19 -18.00 10.07
CA GLN A 57 -11.46 -17.80 9.40
C GLN A 57 -12.28 -16.71 10.12
N GLY A 58 -12.85 -15.80 9.33
CA GLY A 58 -13.75 -14.76 9.78
C GLY A 58 -15.03 -14.68 8.94
N LYS A 59 -15.75 -13.57 9.10
CA LYS A 59 -17.02 -13.32 8.40
C LYS A 59 -16.90 -12.37 7.21
N SER A 60 -15.79 -11.63 7.11
CA SER A 60 -15.54 -10.67 6.03
C SER A 60 -15.13 -11.40 4.75
N ASP A 61 -15.30 -10.76 3.60
CA ASP A 61 -14.92 -11.32 2.31
C ASP A 61 -13.46 -11.76 2.28
N TRP A 62 -12.55 -10.95 2.83
CA TRP A 62 -11.13 -11.23 2.83
C TRP A 62 -10.73 -12.49 3.63
N ASN A 63 -11.43 -12.83 4.72
CA ASN A 63 -11.04 -13.93 5.62
C ASN A 63 -12.04 -15.08 5.73
N ARG A 64 -13.15 -15.06 4.99
CA ARG A 64 -14.15 -16.15 5.09
C ARG A 64 -13.60 -17.52 4.68
N HIS A 65 -12.57 -17.54 3.85
CA HIS A 65 -11.93 -18.75 3.36
C HIS A 65 -10.54 -18.99 3.97
N MET A 66 -10.07 -18.13 4.91
CA MET A 66 -8.82 -18.31 5.62
C MET A 66 -8.81 -19.59 6.44
N SER A 67 -7.65 -20.22 6.50
CA SER A 67 -7.43 -21.42 7.30
C SER A 67 -6.02 -21.40 7.88
N THR A 68 -5.89 -21.84 9.14
CA THR A 68 -4.62 -21.94 9.85
C THR A 68 -3.79 -23.16 9.45
N ARG A 69 -4.23 -23.94 8.47
CA ARG A 69 -3.49 -25.10 7.95
C ARG A 69 -2.07 -24.73 7.55
N LYS A 70 -1.12 -25.58 7.93
CA LYS A 70 0.32 -25.30 7.72
C LYS A 70 0.71 -25.28 6.24
N ASP A 71 0.08 -26.11 5.43
CA ASP A 71 0.31 -26.23 3.99
C ASP A 71 -0.21 -25.05 3.15
N LEU A 72 -0.98 -24.14 3.77
CA LEU A 72 -1.43 -22.90 3.13
C LEU A 72 -0.48 -21.71 3.39
N VAL A 73 0.47 -21.88 4.32
CA VAL A 73 1.45 -20.86 4.72
C VAL A 73 2.79 -21.54 4.90
N GLU A 74 3.63 -21.51 3.89
CA GLU A 74 4.93 -22.17 3.87
C GLU A 74 6.07 -21.14 3.81
N VAL A 75 7.19 -21.44 4.47
CA VAL A 75 8.47 -20.77 4.20
C VAL A 75 9.33 -21.76 3.45
N LYS A 76 9.62 -21.46 2.18
CA LYS A 76 10.28 -22.37 1.26
C LYS A 76 11.10 -21.60 0.22
N ASN A 77 12.30 -22.08 -0.05
CA ASN A 77 13.21 -21.53 -1.05
C ASN A 77 13.47 -20.01 -0.86
N GLY A 78 13.61 -19.56 0.40
CA GLY A 78 13.87 -18.18 0.73
C GLY A 78 12.67 -17.24 0.56
N ALA A 79 11.45 -17.76 0.59
CA ALA A 79 10.25 -16.96 0.49
C ALA A 79 9.12 -17.47 1.40
N LEU A 80 8.27 -16.57 1.88
CA LEU A 80 6.95 -16.91 2.39
C LEU A 80 6.02 -17.15 1.20
N VAL A 81 5.40 -18.32 1.16
CA VAL A 81 4.43 -18.71 0.12
C VAL A 81 3.05 -18.84 0.74
N LEU A 82 2.12 -18.04 0.26
CA LEU A 82 0.72 -18.06 0.67
C LEU A 82 -0.14 -18.66 -0.44
N TRP A 83 -0.95 -19.64 -0.07
CA TRP A 83 -1.69 -20.48 -1.00
C TRP A 83 -3.18 -20.21 -1.00
N GLY A 84 -3.79 -20.27 -2.19
CA GLY A 84 -5.21 -20.48 -2.40
C GLY A 84 -5.41 -21.82 -3.08
N VAL A 85 -6.17 -22.72 -2.47
CA VAL A 85 -6.30 -24.12 -2.95
C VAL A 85 -7.77 -24.56 -3.02
N ALA A 86 -8.09 -25.42 -3.97
CA ALA A 86 -9.36 -26.17 -3.94
C ALA A 86 -9.42 -27.05 -2.68
N ASN A 87 -10.54 -27.00 -1.97
CA ASN A 87 -10.71 -27.85 -0.79
C ASN A 87 -11.16 -29.25 -1.20
N LYS A 88 -10.31 -30.23 -0.93
CA LYS A 88 -10.56 -31.65 -1.24
C LYS A 88 -11.28 -32.39 -0.11
N ASP A 89 -11.24 -31.88 1.13
CA ASP A 89 -11.89 -32.47 2.30
C ASP A 89 -13.12 -31.66 2.72
N LYS A 90 -14.17 -31.78 1.92
CA LYS A 90 -15.45 -31.12 2.19
C LYS A 90 -16.26 -31.77 3.32
N LYS A 91 -15.79 -32.90 3.88
CA LYS A 91 -16.46 -33.53 5.02
C LYS A 91 -16.13 -32.81 6.32
N SER A 92 -14.87 -32.43 6.50
CA SER A 92 -14.42 -31.68 7.69
C SER A 92 -14.59 -30.18 7.54
N ASP A 93 -14.59 -29.67 6.30
CA ASP A 93 -14.73 -28.24 5.99
C ASP A 93 -15.55 -28.08 4.71
N PRO A 94 -16.79 -27.57 4.76
CA PRO A 94 -17.68 -27.50 3.59
C PRO A 94 -17.28 -26.42 2.56
N ARG A 95 -16.31 -25.56 2.88
CA ARG A 95 -15.87 -24.49 1.98
C ARG A 95 -15.29 -25.05 0.68
N PRO A 96 -15.59 -24.46 -0.50
CA PRO A 96 -15.12 -24.98 -1.78
C PRO A 96 -13.62 -24.81 -1.99
N PHE A 97 -13.02 -23.82 -1.36
CA PHE A 97 -11.58 -23.52 -1.41
C PHE A 97 -11.12 -22.93 -0.08
N LEU A 98 -9.83 -22.98 0.16
CA LEU A 98 -9.18 -22.47 1.37
C LEU A 98 -8.00 -21.60 1.01
N THR A 99 -7.71 -20.60 1.86
CA THR A 99 -6.65 -19.63 1.66
C THR A 99 -5.75 -19.50 2.88
N GLY A 100 -4.48 -19.15 2.65
CA GLY A 100 -3.49 -18.87 3.68
C GLY A 100 -3.18 -17.40 3.80
N GLY A 101 -2.92 -16.97 5.02
CA GLY A 101 -2.47 -15.62 5.34
C GLY A 101 -1.73 -15.58 6.66
N VAL A 102 -0.98 -14.50 6.87
CA VAL A 102 -0.27 -14.19 8.12
C VAL A 102 -0.52 -12.76 8.55
N GLN A 103 -0.45 -12.52 9.86
CA GLN A 103 -0.57 -11.20 10.45
C GLN A 103 0.42 -11.00 11.59
N SER A 104 0.89 -9.76 11.77
CA SER A 104 1.82 -9.40 12.86
C SER A 104 1.12 -8.84 14.09
N LYS A 105 -0.19 -8.94 14.21
CA LYS A 105 -0.97 -8.43 15.33
C LYS A 105 -0.44 -8.95 16.68
N GLY A 106 -0.17 -8.04 17.61
CA GLY A 106 0.43 -8.35 18.92
C GLY A 106 1.91 -8.77 18.88
N LYS A 107 2.61 -8.68 17.72
CA LYS A 107 3.99 -9.16 17.56
C LYS A 107 4.93 -8.18 16.90
N GLY A 108 4.49 -7.47 15.89
CA GLY A 108 5.29 -6.47 15.18
C GLY A 108 4.41 -5.37 14.63
N LEU A 109 4.70 -4.15 15.05
CA LEU A 109 3.93 -2.97 14.68
C LEU A 109 4.83 -1.96 13.96
N MET A 110 4.24 -1.24 13.02
CA MET A 110 4.87 -0.11 12.35
C MET A 110 4.03 1.15 12.56
N GLY A 111 4.67 2.22 13.00
CA GLY A 111 4.15 3.59 12.93
C GLY A 111 4.92 4.40 11.89
N ILE A 112 5.31 5.65 12.24
CA ILE A 112 6.14 6.49 11.37
C ILE A 112 7.40 5.76 10.95
N GLY A 113 7.67 5.74 9.65
CA GLY A 113 8.78 5.05 9.03
C GLY A 113 8.45 4.58 7.62
N LYS A 114 9.28 3.71 7.06
CA LYS A 114 9.10 3.15 5.72
C LYS A 114 9.13 1.63 5.77
N VAL A 115 8.21 0.97 5.09
CA VAL A 115 8.28 -0.47 4.81
C VAL A 115 8.48 -0.69 3.31
N GLU A 116 9.27 -1.70 2.98
CA GLU A 116 9.39 -2.23 1.63
C GLU A 116 9.20 -3.74 1.67
N MET A 117 8.51 -4.28 0.68
CA MET A 117 8.20 -5.70 0.52
C MET A 117 8.49 -6.14 -0.92
N ARG A 118 9.28 -7.20 -1.11
CA ARG A 118 9.52 -7.77 -2.43
C ARG A 118 8.61 -8.96 -2.66
N VAL A 119 7.69 -8.83 -3.61
CA VAL A 119 6.58 -9.76 -3.79
C VAL A 119 6.38 -10.13 -5.25
N LYS A 120 5.96 -11.36 -5.48
CA LYS A 120 5.52 -11.87 -6.79
C LYS A 120 4.16 -12.53 -6.66
N PHE A 121 3.23 -12.15 -7.52
CA PHE A 121 1.94 -12.79 -7.68
C PHE A 121 1.98 -13.77 -8.86
N GLU A 122 1.32 -14.93 -8.72
CA GLU A 122 0.99 -15.75 -9.88
C GLU A 122 -0.07 -15.04 -10.74
N ASP A 123 0.00 -15.27 -12.03
CA ASP A 123 -0.87 -14.58 -12.98
C ASP A 123 -2.18 -15.34 -13.23
N HIS A 124 -3.21 -14.61 -13.66
CA HIS A 124 -4.42 -15.07 -14.33
C HIS A 124 -5.35 -16.02 -13.55
N GLN A 125 -5.49 -15.82 -12.24
CA GLN A 125 -6.43 -16.63 -11.46
C GLN A 125 -7.74 -15.86 -11.22
N LYS A 126 -8.84 -16.30 -11.86
CA LYS A 126 -10.16 -15.72 -11.65
C LYS A 126 -10.61 -15.85 -10.21
N GLY A 127 -10.96 -14.74 -9.61
CA GLY A 127 -11.36 -14.64 -8.21
C GLY A 127 -10.18 -14.56 -7.23
N ALA A 128 -8.93 -14.49 -7.71
CA ALA A 128 -7.77 -14.27 -6.85
C ALA A 128 -7.67 -12.82 -6.41
N TRP A 129 -7.38 -12.63 -5.11
CA TRP A 129 -7.27 -11.32 -4.48
C TRP A 129 -6.15 -11.29 -3.43
N PRO A 130 -4.88 -11.46 -3.83
CA PRO A 130 -3.76 -11.32 -2.91
C PRO A 130 -3.60 -9.89 -2.42
N ALA A 131 -3.30 -9.73 -1.12
CA ALA A 131 -3.17 -8.45 -0.47
C ALA A 131 -1.96 -8.35 0.47
N LEU A 132 -1.38 -7.14 0.54
CA LEU A 132 -0.39 -6.70 1.51
C LEU A 132 -0.93 -5.40 2.10
N TRP A 133 -1.34 -5.44 3.34
CA TRP A 133 -2.06 -4.35 3.95
C TRP A 133 -1.77 -4.19 5.44
N MET A 134 -2.26 -3.14 6.04
CA MET A 134 -2.04 -2.82 7.44
C MET A 134 -3.34 -2.34 8.08
N CYS A 135 -3.57 -2.72 9.32
CA CYS A 135 -4.71 -2.26 10.09
C CYS A 135 -4.27 -1.69 11.43
N GLY A 136 -4.97 -0.64 11.92
CA GLY A 136 -4.69 -0.03 13.21
C GLY A 136 -4.81 -1.04 14.34
N GLU A 137 -3.78 -1.14 15.19
CA GLU A 137 -3.73 -2.10 16.30
C GLU A 137 -4.79 -1.80 17.37
N GLN A 138 -4.96 -0.53 17.69
CA GLN A 138 -5.85 -0.08 18.74
C GLN A 138 -7.07 0.66 18.17
N PRO A 139 -8.21 0.63 18.85
CA PRO A 139 -9.32 1.51 18.53
C PRO A 139 -8.91 2.99 18.50
N ASP A 140 -9.73 3.83 17.92
CA ASP A 140 -9.54 5.28 17.95
C ASP A 140 -9.80 5.87 19.37
N ALA A 141 -9.65 7.18 19.51
CA ALA A 141 -9.84 7.87 20.77
C ALA A 141 -11.28 7.77 21.35
N GLN A 142 -12.23 7.41 20.50
CA GLN A 142 -13.63 7.18 20.87
C GLN A 142 -13.96 5.68 21.09
N GLY A 143 -12.96 4.81 21.07
CA GLY A 143 -13.13 3.36 21.20
C GLY A 143 -13.70 2.67 19.96
N ARG A 144 -13.72 3.35 18.81
CA ARG A 144 -14.24 2.78 17.55
C ARG A 144 -13.14 1.97 16.85
N SER A 145 -13.51 0.77 16.42
CA SER A 145 -12.64 -0.09 15.62
C SER A 145 -12.73 0.27 14.14
N TRP A 146 -12.34 -0.65 13.27
CA TRP A 146 -12.39 -0.48 11.81
C TRP A 146 -13.75 0.08 11.32
N PRO A 147 -13.75 1.06 10.40
CA PRO A 147 -12.59 1.66 9.70
C PRO A 147 -12.00 2.90 10.41
N TRP A 148 -12.48 3.30 11.57
CA TRP A 148 -12.05 4.52 12.28
C TRP A 148 -10.62 4.44 12.83
N ASN A 149 -10.14 3.23 13.10
CA ASN A 149 -8.75 3.02 13.50
C ASN A 149 -7.77 2.93 12.32
N GLY A 150 -8.27 3.07 11.09
CA GLY A 150 -7.48 3.14 9.86
C GLY A 150 -7.07 1.79 9.30
N GLU A 151 -7.02 1.74 7.94
CA GLU A 151 -6.47 0.65 7.14
C GLU A 151 -5.67 1.25 5.99
N ILE A 152 -4.55 0.65 5.66
CA ILE A 152 -3.65 1.07 4.59
C ILE A 152 -3.35 -0.13 3.71
N ASP A 153 -3.92 -0.14 2.50
CA ASP A 153 -3.64 -1.19 1.53
C ASP A 153 -2.41 -0.79 0.73
N ILE A 154 -1.30 -1.46 1.04
CA ILE A 154 -0.05 -1.24 0.31
C ILE A 154 -0.22 -1.77 -1.11
N VAL A 155 -0.86 -2.93 -1.22
CA VAL A 155 -1.14 -3.61 -2.48
C VAL A 155 -2.36 -4.50 -2.33
N GLU A 156 -3.29 -4.39 -3.26
CA GLU A 156 -4.31 -5.40 -3.55
C GLU A 156 -4.30 -5.67 -5.06
N ARG A 157 -4.27 -6.92 -5.47
CA ARG A 157 -4.36 -7.30 -6.89
C ARG A 157 -5.59 -8.15 -7.13
N LEU A 158 -6.41 -7.77 -8.09
CA LEU A 158 -7.60 -8.54 -8.46
C LEU A 158 -7.33 -9.36 -9.72
N ASN A 159 -7.63 -10.64 -9.67
CA ASN A 159 -7.49 -11.53 -10.83
C ASN A 159 -6.08 -11.44 -11.45
N GLY A 160 -5.99 -11.27 -12.76
CA GLY A 160 -4.76 -11.04 -13.52
C GLY A 160 -4.51 -9.59 -13.90
N ASP A 161 -5.02 -8.61 -13.14
CA ASP A 161 -4.86 -7.19 -13.47
C ASP A 161 -3.39 -6.80 -13.67
N PRO A 162 -3.06 -5.98 -14.69
CA PRO A 162 -1.69 -5.49 -14.92
C PRO A 162 -1.27 -4.39 -13.96
N PHE A 163 -2.08 -4.10 -12.97
CA PHE A 163 -1.90 -3.10 -11.93
C PHE A 163 -2.35 -3.64 -10.57
N VAL A 164 -2.03 -2.91 -9.54
CA VAL A 164 -2.50 -3.12 -8.17
C VAL A 164 -3.29 -1.91 -7.71
N TYR A 165 -4.18 -2.12 -6.76
CA TYR A 165 -4.86 -1.07 -6.04
C TYR A 165 -4.04 -0.70 -4.80
N GLN A 166 -3.98 0.59 -4.52
CA GLN A 166 -3.39 1.17 -3.31
C GLN A 166 -4.47 2.05 -2.68
N THR A 167 -4.85 1.76 -1.45
CA THR A 167 -6.09 2.32 -0.89
C THR A 167 -5.89 2.77 0.55
N VAL A 168 -6.69 3.74 0.97
CA VAL A 168 -6.84 4.20 2.35
C VAL A 168 -8.27 3.98 2.80
N HIS A 169 -8.47 3.25 3.89
CA HIS A 169 -9.75 3.17 4.56
C HIS A 169 -9.70 3.84 5.93
N SER A 170 -10.65 4.73 6.15
CA SER A 170 -10.84 5.47 7.39
C SER A 170 -12.32 5.83 7.55
N GLY A 171 -12.71 6.42 8.66
CA GLY A 171 -14.05 6.99 8.80
C GLY A 171 -14.37 8.00 7.70
N TRP A 172 -13.37 8.76 7.25
CA TRP A 172 -13.49 9.73 6.16
C TRP A 172 -13.77 9.08 4.80
N THR A 173 -12.91 8.15 4.36
CA THR A 173 -13.03 7.54 3.04
C THR A 173 -14.13 6.49 2.97
N TYR A 174 -14.23 5.62 3.98
CA TYR A 174 -15.13 4.46 3.94
C TYR A 174 -16.56 4.78 4.39
N VAL A 175 -16.72 5.54 5.49
CA VAL A 175 -18.05 5.84 6.06
C VAL A 175 -18.64 7.08 5.43
N LYS A 176 -17.89 8.20 5.41
CA LYS A 176 -18.33 9.49 4.86
C LYS A 176 -18.21 9.58 3.35
N LYS A 177 -17.59 8.57 2.70
CA LYS A 177 -17.50 8.41 1.24
C LYS A 177 -16.69 9.50 0.52
N HIS A 178 -15.77 10.17 1.21
CA HIS A 178 -14.85 11.14 0.60
C HIS A 178 -13.70 10.45 -0.15
N THR A 179 -14.03 9.68 -1.19
CA THR A 179 -13.06 8.93 -1.99
C THR A 179 -12.66 9.64 -3.28
N LYS A 180 -13.50 10.56 -3.76
CA LYS A 180 -13.30 11.32 -5.00
C LYS A 180 -12.78 12.71 -4.77
N ASP A 181 -13.00 13.26 -3.58
CA ASP A 181 -12.47 14.57 -3.20
C ASP A 181 -10.97 14.46 -2.88
N PRO A 182 -10.16 15.50 -3.16
CA PRO A 182 -8.78 15.51 -2.67
C PRO A 182 -8.72 15.51 -1.14
N PRO A 183 -7.88 14.67 -0.53
CA PRO A 183 -7.06 13.63 -1.17
C PRO A 183 -7.90 12.41 -1.60
N HIS A 184 -7.66 11.92 -2.82
CA HIS A 184 -8.30 10.69 -3.30
C HIS A 184 -7.95 9.51 -2.41
N GLY A 185 -8.93 8.64 -2.10
CA GLY A 185 -8.75 7.49 -1.20
C GLY A 185 -8.03 6.29 -1.83
N SER A 186 -7.87 6.24 -3.17
CA SER A 186 -7.24 5.11 -3.85
C SER A 186 -6.69 5.46 -5.23
N VAL A 187 -5.78 4.60 -5.73
CA VAL A 187 -5.17 4.69 -7.07
C VAL A 187 -4.89 3.28 -7.61
N LYS A 188 -4.72 3.19 -8.94
CA LYS A 188 -4.20 2.02 -9.63
C LYS A 188 -2.74 2.25 -10.02
N ALA A 189 -1.85 1.34 -9.61
CA ALA A 189 -0.42 1.42 -9.90
C ALA A 189 0.02 0.26 -10.78
N ALA A 190 0.67 0.55 -11.91
CA ALA A 190 1.18 -0.47 -12.83
C ALA A 190 2.29 -1.32 -12.18
N ILE A 191 2.30 -2.62 -12.50
CA ILE A 191 3.28 -3.59 -11.99
C ILE A 191 3.96 -4.35 -13.13
N ARG A 192 5.08 -5.02 -12.81
CA ARG A 192 5.64 -6.07 -13.67
C ARG A 192 4.85 -7.35 -13.42
N GLN A 193 4.01 -7.75 -14.38
CA GLN A 193 3.23 -8.98 -14.30
C GLN A 193 4.16 -10.21 -14.27
N GLY A 194 3.79 -11.25 -13.49
CA GLY A 194 4.55 -12.49 -13.34
C GLY A 194 5.95 -12.33 -12.75
N GLY A 195 6.38 -11.11 -12.47
CA GLY A 195 7.70 -10.79 -11.96
C GLY A 195 7.70 -10.30 -10.52
N TRP A 196 8.89 -10.24 -9.94
CA TRP A 196 9.10 -9.62 -8.64
C TRP A 196 8.95 -8.11 -8.75
N ASN A 197 8.18 -7.53 -7.83
CA ASN A 197 8.07 -6.09 -7.62
C ASN A 197 8.45 -5.75 -6.18
N VAL A 198 8.93 -4.53 -5.95
CA VAL A 198 9.14 -3.98 -4.61
C VAL A 198 8.04 -2.95 -4.36
N TYR A 199 7.19 -3.23 -3.38
CA TYR A 199 6.13 -2.35 -2.94
C TYR A 199 6.57 -1.62 -1.67
N GLY A 200 6.42 -0.31 -1.64
CA GLY A 200 6.82 0.52 -0.52
C GLY A 200 5.67 1.35 0.02
N LEU A 201 5.66 1.55 1.34
CA LEU A 201 4.82 2.51 2.03
C LEU A 201 5.69 3.31 3.00
N GLU A 202 5.61 4.61 2.94
CA GLU A 202 6.16 5.51 3.95
C GLU A 202 5.03 6.19 4.71
N ILE A 203 5.09 6.12 6.04
CA ILE A 203 4.19 6.80 6.96
C ILE A 203 4.98 7.95 7.59
N THR A 204 4.52 9.18 7.41
CA THR A 204 5.06 10.37 8.04
C THR A 204 4.02 11.01 8.97
N GLU A 205 4.37 12.08 9.66
CA GLU A 205 3.39 12.85 10.44
C GLU A 205 2.33 13.56 9.57
N LYS A 206 2.64 13.74 8.28
CA LYS A 206 1.84 14.59 7.36
C LYS A 206 1.22 13.83 6.19
N GLU A 207 1.73 12.67 5.86
CA GLU A 207 1.32 11.96 4.65
C GLU A 207 1.68 10.49 4.65
N LEU A 208 0.94 9.71 3.88
CA LEU A 208 1.26 8.36 3.47
C LEU A 208 1.76 8.42 2.02
N ILE A 209 2.84 7.70 1.71
CA ILE A 209 3.45 7.70 0.37
C ILE A 209 3.68 6.26 -0.06
N TRP A 210 3.05 5.85 -1.15
CA TRP A 210 3.24 4.53 -1.76
C TRP A 210 4.25 4.58 -2.88
N SER A 211 4.91 3.46 -3.11
CA SER A 211 5.80 3.29 -4.27
C SER A 211 5.75 1.87 -4.83
N VAL A 212 6.01 1.75 -6.13
CA VAL A 212 6.22 0.49 -6.83
C VAL A 212 7.58 0.56 -7.53
N ASN A 213 8.47 -0.38 -7.23
CA ASN A 213 9.83 -0.45 -7.78
C ASN A 213 10.62 0.86 -7.61
N GLY A 214 10.47 1.50 -6.44
CA GLY A 214 11.15 2.75 -6.08
C GLY A 214 10.53 4.02 -6.68
N LYS A 215 9.51 3.91 -7.52
CA LYS A 215 8.78 5.06 -8.06
C LYS A 215 7.54 5.34 -7.21
N GLU A 216 7.36 6.58 -6.76
CA GLU A 216 6.12 7.01 -6.08
C GLU A 216 4.91 6.80 -7.01
N THR A 217 3.85 6.24 -6.46
CA THR A 217 2.62 5.91 -7.19
C THR A 217 1.38 6.55 -6.59
N PHE A 218 1.38 6.78 -5.27
CA PHE A 218 0.26 7.38 -4.58
C PHE A 218 0.74 8.17 -3.38
N ARG A 219 0.01 9.24 -3.05
CA ARG A 219 0.23 10.09 -1.88
C ARG A 219 -1.10 10.48 -1.27
N TYR A 220 -1.24 10.26 0.04
CA TYR A 220 -2.41 10.64 0.80
C TYR A 220 -1.99 11.61 1.92
N PRO A 221 -2.24 12.92 1.80
CA PRO A 221 -1.87 13.90 2.80
C PRO A 221 -2.86 13.97 3.96
N LYS A 222 -2.36 14.29 5.14
CA LYS A 222 -3.16 14.80 6.25
C LYS A 222 -3.66 16.19 5.87
N THR A 223 -4.94 16.46 6.08
CA THR A 223 -5.55 17.75 5.76
C THR A 223 -6.03 18.47 7.01
N ASP A 224 -6.13 19.79 6.94
CA ASP A 224 -6.65 20.64 8.02
C ASP A 224 -8.19 20.78 7.95
N CYS A 225 -8.89 19.71 7.56
CA CYS A 225 -10.34 19.73 7.42
C CYS A 225 -11.11 19.75 8.74
N GLY A 226 -10.43 19.66 9.88
CA GLY A 226 -11.04 19.63 11.21
C GLY A 226 -11.74 18.31 11.57
N ASP A 227 -11.70 17.30 10.70
CA ASP A 227 -12.35 16.02 10.90
C ASP A 227 -11.31 14.92 11.26
N PRO A 228 -11.31 14.40 12.51
CA PRO A 228 -10.34 13.39 12.95
C PRO A 228 -10.44 12.07 12.17
N ASP A 229 -11.58 11.78 11.54
CA ASP A 229 -11.78 10.57 10.75
C ASP A 229 -10.94 10.57 9.45
N GLN A 230 -10.37 11.73 9.05
CA GLN A 230 -9.51 11.84 7.87
C GLN A 230 -8.12 11.26 8.12
N TRP A 231 -7.60 11.35 9.35
CA TRP A 231 -6.21 10.96 9.64
C TRP A 231 -6.07 10.07 10.89
N PRO A 232 -6.41 8.79 10.81
CA PRO A 232 -6.17 7.83 11.90
C PRO A 232 -4.77 7.18 11.87
N PHE A 233 -3.78 7.74 11.13
CA PHE A 233 -2.50 7.09 10.78
C PHE A 233 -1.32 7.51 11.67
N ASP A 234 -1.57 8.16 12.80
CA ASP A 234 -0.56 8.61 13.78
C ASP A 234 -0.27 7.57 14.89
N LYS A 235 -0.78 6.37 14.73
CA LYS A 235 -0.66 5.25 15.70
C LYS A 235 -0.04 4.01 15.05
N PRO A 236 0.31 2.97 15.85
CA PRO A 236 0.87 1.74 15.29
C PRO A 236 -0.14 0.90 14.51
N PHE A 237 0.34 0.30 13.45
CA PHE A 237 -0.36 -0.63 12.55
C PHE A 237 0.32 -1.99 12.54
N TYR A 238 -0.44 -3.06 12.44
CA TYR A 238 0.07 -4.40 12.20
C TYR A 238 -0.08 -4.78 10.72
N PHE A 239 0.79 -5.65 10.24
CA PHE A 239 0.77 -6.17 8.87
C PHE A 239 -0.20 -7.33 8.73
N LEU A 240 -0.86 -7.38 7.58
CA LEU A 240 -1.61 -8.51 7.06
C LEU A 240 -1.10 -8.82 5.65
N LEU A 241 -0.78 -10.09 5.41
CA LEU A 241 -0.28 -10.60 4.14
C LEU A 241 -1.09 -11.84 3.85
N ASP A 242 -1.89 -11.83 2.82
CA ASP A 242 -2.82 -12.92 2.61
C ASP A 242 -3.18 -13.17 1.14
N MET A 243 -3.43 -14.44 0.84
CA MET A 243 -3.95 -14.90 -0.44
C MET A 243 -5.46 -15.03 -0.32
N GLN A 244 -6.19 -13.97 -0.63
CA GLN A 244 -7.64 -13.98 -0.58
C GLN A 244 -8.23 -14.58 -1.87
N LEU A 245 -9.40 -15.20 -1.76
CA LEU A 245 -10.14 -15.77 -2.90
C LEU A 245 -11.62 -15.43 -2.78
N GLY A 246 -12.20 -14.93 -3.86
CA GLY A 246 -13.61 -14.63 -3.97
C GLY A 246 -14.07 -13.47 -3.11
N GLY A 247 -15.23 -12.95 -3.40
CA GLY A 247 -15.83 -11.83 -2.68
C GLY A 247 -16.62 -10.93 -3.61
N LYS A 248 -17.34 -9.97 -3.04
CA LYS A 248 -18.17 -9.05 -3.82
C LYS A 248 -17.37 -8.19 -4.79
N TRP A 249 -16.14 -7.85 -4.42
CA TRP A 249 -15.30 -6.98 -5.22
C TRP A 249 -14.55 -7.72 -6.34
N VAL A 250 -13.92 -8.86 -6.04
CA VAL A 250 -13.13 -9.63 -7.02
C VAL A 250 -13.98 -10.57 -7.87
N GLY A 251 -15.17 -10.93 -7.40
CA GLY A 251 -16.09 -11.85 -8.05
C GLY A 251 -15.90 -13.32 -7.65
N GLU A 252 -16.43 -14.20 -8.49
CA GLU A 252 -16.41 -15.64 -8.25
C GLU A 252 -15.06 -16.26 -8.55
N VAL A 253 -14.73 -17.34 -7.81
CA VAL A 253 -13.52 -18.14 -8.00
C VAL A 253 -13.76 -19.25 -8.98
N ASP A 254 -12.91 -19.38 -9.99
CA ASP A 254 -12.83 -20.59 -10.79
C ASP A 254 -11.97 -21.63 -10.04
N VAL A 255 -12.63 -22.51 -9.33
CA VAL A 255 -11.96 -23.55 -8.52
C VAL A 255 -11.11 -24.51 -9.36
N SER A 256 -11.42 -24.66 -10.67
CA SER A 256 -10.66 -25.55 -11.57
C SER A 256 -9.26 -25.03 -11.87
N THR A 257 -9.02 -23.72 -11.69
CA THR A 257 -7.74 -23.06 -11.94
C THR A 257 -6.82 -23.04 -10.72
N LEU A 258 -7.28 -23.52 -9.55
CA LEU A 258 -6.48 -23.58 -8.34
C LEU A 258 -5.48 -24.75 -8.37
N PRO A 259 -4.31 -24.65 -7.76
CA PRO A 259 -3.92 -23.64 -6.76
C PRO A 259 -3.41 -22.34 -7.36
N VAL A 260 -3.47 -21.26 -6.56
CA VAL A 260 -2.84 -19.96 -6.82
C VAL A 260 -1.94 -19.56 -5.65
N ARG A 261 -0.87 -18.80 -5.91
CA ARG A 261 0.12 -18.45 -4.89
C ARG A 261 0.54 -17.00 -4.95
N MET A 262 0.89 -16.48 -3.78
CA MET A 262 1.66 -15.27 -3.62
C MET A 262 2.98 -15.59 -2.94
N TYR A 263 4.08 -14.99 -3.43
CA TYR A 263 5.43 -15.18 -2.91
C TYR A 263 5.95 -13.88 -2.34
N ILE A 264 6.44 -13.88 -1.11
CA ILE A 264 7.06 -12.74 -0.44
C ILE A 264 8.50 -13.12 -0.12
N ASP A 265 9.46 -12.47 -0.80
CA ASP A 265 10.88 -12.72 -0.65
C ASP A 265 11.40 -12.11 0.67
N TRP A 266 11.04 -10.84 0.91
CA TRP A 266 11.40 -10.17 2.14
C TRP A 266 10.46 -8.99 2.46
N ILE A 267 10.49 -8.62 3.76
CA ILE A 267 9.89 -7.40 4.29
C ILE A 267 10.94 -6.67 5.11
N ARG A 268 11.09 -5.37 4.90
CA ARG A 268 12.08 -4.53 5.59
C ARG A 268 11.45 -3.23 6.05
N VAL A 269 11.63 -2.89 7.33
CA VAL A 269 11.12 -1.65 7.95
C VAL A 269 12.28 -0.77 8.34
N TYR A 270 12.19 0.50 7.98
CA TYR A 270 13.20 1.54 8.17
C TYR A 270 12.64 2.72 8.98
N LYS A 271 13.51 3.33 9.79
CA LYS A 271 13.25 4.59 10.52
C LYS A 271 14.34 5.61 10.26
#